data_8ca1d5ebf771235cf1ab51cc10f85ca4
#
_entry.id   8ca1d5ebf771235cf1ab51cc10f85ca4
#
_cell.length_a   1.000
_cell.length_b   1.000
_cell.length_c   1.000
_cell.angle_alpha   90.00
_cell.angle_beta   90.00
_cell.angle_gamma   90.00
#
_symmetry.space_group_name_H-M   'P 1'
#
loop_
_entity.id
_entity.type
_entity.pdbx_description
1 polymer ?
#
loop_
_entity_poly.entity_id
_entity_poly.type
_entity_poly.pdbx_seq_one_letter_code
_entity_poly.pdbx_strand_id
1 'polypeptide(L)'
;MRNYCNIYEWGIGISGRHPFGGSMKENDVAAFAYLALAGDLSGESNTFDHHLAADYMRLCNNDTPEAIYFRKEGITPAKAPQGFFVYNYGSAGIFRRADWMVTLKGYTTDVWGSEIYTKDNRYGRYQSYGSVQIMGKGNPVSRAGSGFVQEGWDWNRLPGTTTIHLPFDLLDSPLKGTTMARSKENFSGSSSLDGKNGMFAMKLAERDYENFTPDFVARKSVFCFDNRMVCLGTGISNSNADYPTETTLFQTKYNGKEPKVGE
;
A
#
# COMPACT_ATOMS: atom_id res chain seq x y z
N MET A 1 -2.71 -13.01 4.84
CA MET A 1 -1.83 -13.29 3.69
C MET A 1 -2.63 -13.40 2.40
N ARG A 2 -3.60 -14.29 2.30
CA ARG A 2 -4.44 -14.53 1.11
C ARG A 2 -5.05 -13.25 0.50
N ASN A 3 -5.65 -12.39 1.30
CA ASN A 3 -6.25 -11.13 0.83
C ASN A 3 -5.22 -10.07 0.43
N TYR A 4 -4.04 -10.12 1.02
CA TYR A 4 -2.96 -9.17 0.79
C TYR A 4 -2.09 -9.57 -0.40
N CYS A 5 -1.83 -10.84 -0.59
CA CYS A 5 -1.09 -11.37 -1.74
C CYS A 5 -1.82 -11.22 -3.07
N ASN A 6 -2.93 -10.50 -3.10
CA ASN A 6 -3.60 -10.07 -4.32
C ASN A 6 -2.89 -8.90 -5.00
N ILE A 7 -1.84 -8.36 -4.40
CA ILE A 7 -0.96 -7.38 -4.99
C ILE A 7 0.25 -8.13 -5.53
N TYR A 8 0.33 -8.26 -6.82
CA TYR A 8 1.50 -8.83 -7.46
C TYR A 8 2.73 -7.92 -7.32
N GLU A 9 2.51 -6.61 -7.35
CA GLU A 9 3.54 -5.61 -7.16
C GLU A 9 3.22 -4.71 -5.96
N TRP A 10 4.17 -4.57 -5.06
CA TRP A 10 4.06 -3.71 -3.91
C TRP A 10 4.26 -2.26 -4.28
N GLY A 11 3.35 -1.45 -3.83
CA GLY A 11 3.64 -0.06 -3.61
C GLY A 11 4.09 0.18 -2.17
N ILE A 12 3.52 1.20 -1.54
CA ILE A 12 3.69 1.48 -0.11
C ILE A 12 2.93 0.40 0.67
N GLY A 13 3.56 -0.72 0.86
CA GLY A 13 2.95 -1.84 1.54
C GLY A 13 2.84 -1.64 3.04
N ILE A 14 2.25 -2.62 3.73
CA ILE A 14 2.13 -2.68 5.19
C ILE A 14 3.50 -2.51 5.87
N SER A 15 4.56 -2.99 5.23
CA SER A 15 5.91 -3.00 5.78
C SER A 15 6.58 -1.62 5.81
N GLY A 16 6.07 -0.61 5.11
CA GLY A 16 6.74 0.69 4.98
C GLY A 16 8.05 0.64 4.18
N ARG A 17 8.24 -0.38 3.36
CA ARG A 17 9.41 -0.53 2.49
C ARG A 17 9.33 0.39 1.28
N HIS A 18 10.43 0.45 0.55
CA HIS A 18 10.60 1.25 -0.66
C HIS A 18 9.43 1.07 -1.64
N PRO A 19 8.73 2.16 -2.04
CA PRO A 19 7.50 2.07 -2.83
C PRO A 19 7.69 1.55 -4.24
N PHE A 20 8.92 1.57 -4.76
CA PHE A 20 9.27 1.08 -6.10
C PHE A 20 10.03 -0.25 -6.06
N GLY A 21 10.39 -0.74 -4.87
CA GLY A 21 11.04 -2.03 -4.68
C GLY A 21 10.03 -3.16 -4.59
N GLY A 22 10.40 -4.33 -5.09
CA GLY A 22 9.75 -5.58 -4.80
C GLY A 22 8.38 -5.79 -5.45
N SER A 23 8.36 -6.47 -6.57
CA SER A 23 7.20 -7.28 -6.95
C SER A 23 7.19 -8.57 -6.14
N MET A 24 6.01 -9.17 -5.99
CA MET A 24 5.88 -10.53 -5.50
C MET A 24 6.68 -11.44 -6.45
N LYS A 25 7.64 -12.17 -5.91
CA LYS A 25 8.49 -13.06 -6.70
C LYS A 25 7.72 -14.33 -7.04
N GLU A 26 8.15 -15.01 -8.09
CA GLU A 26 7.58 -16.29 -8.50
C GLU A 26 7.54 -17.31 -7.35
N ASN A 27 8.57 -17.36 -6.51
CA ASN A 27 8.61 -18.22 -5.33
C ASN A 27 7.55 -17.86 -4.28
N ASP A 28 7.17 -16.58 -4.17
CA ASP A 28 6.14 -16.16 -3.21
C ASP A 28 4.75 -16.62 -3.70
N VAL A 29 4.54 -16.64 -5.01
CA VAL A 29 3.32 -17.19 -5.63
C VAL A 29 3.30 -18.71 -5.49
N ALA A 30 4.42 -19.38 -5.71
CA ALA A 30 4.56 -20.83 -5.58
C ALA A 30 4.18 -21.34 -4.17
N ALA A 31 4.35 -20.51 -3.14
CA ALA A 31 3.94 -20.88 -1.78
C ALA A 31 2.44 -21.24 -1.68
N PHE A 32 1.59 -20.64 -2.51
CA PHE A 32 0.16 -21.00 -2.54
C PHE A 32 -0.06 -22.41 -3.07
N ALA A 33 0.68 -22.81 -4.12
CA ALA A 33 0.61 -24.16 -4.66
C ALA A 33 1.10 -25.18 -3.64
N TYR A 34 2.22 -24.93 -2.99
CA TYR A 34 2.77 -25.84 -1.99
C TYR A 34 1.85 -25.98 -0.77
N LEU A 35 1.26 -24.90 -0.31
CA LEU A 35 0.29 -24.95 0.78
C LEU A 35 -0.99 -25.68 0.36
N ALA A 36 -1.45 -25.50 -0.88
CA ALA A 36 -2.59 -26.22 -1.40
C ALA A 36 -2.32 -27.74 -1.41
N LEU A 37 -1.17 -28.14 -1.91
CA LEU A 37 -0.77 -29.56 -2.02
C LEU A 37 -0.43 -30.21 -0.65
N ALA A 38 -0.16 -29.43 0.37
CA ALA A 38 0.09 -29.95 1.72
C ALA A 38 -1.16 -30.52 2.40
N GLY A 39 -2.34 -30.27 1.85
CA GLY A 39 -3.62 -30.77 2.33
C GLY A 39 -4.68 -29.67 2.38
N ASP A 40 -5.92 -30.10 2.48
CA ASP A 40 -7.07 -29.22 2.57
C ASP A 40 -7.38 -28.86 4.01
N LEU A 41 -7.05 -27.62 4.40
CA LEU A 41 -7.32 -27.09 5.74
C LEU A 41 -8.81 -26.77 5.95
N SER A 42 -9.59 -26.64 4.87
CA SER A 42 -11.04 -26.42 4.96
C SER A 42 -11.83 -27.71 5.20
N GLY A 43 -11.23 -28.87 4.90
CA GLY A 43 -11.87 -30.16 4.99
C GLY A 43 -12.88 -30.46 3.86
N GLU A 44 -12.89 -29.63 2.81
CA GLU A 44 -13.80 -29.82 1.65
C GLU A 44 -13.27 -30.82 0.63
N SER A 45 -11.99 -31.15 0.72
CA SER A 45 -11.32 -32.09 -0.19
C SER A 45 -10.38 -33.02 0.58
N ASN A 46 -10.24 -34.25 0.09
CA ASN A 46 -9.30 -35.23 0.64
C ASN A 46 -7.93 -35.19 -0.03
N THR A 47 -7.71 -34.32 -1.02
CA THR A 47 -6.49 -34.30 -1.84
C THR A 47 -5.66 -33.04 -1.67
N PHE A 48 -6.26 -31.88 -1.86
CA PHE A 48 -5.60 -30.57 -1.75
C PHE A 48 -6.61 -29.44 -1.51
N ASP A 49 -6.13 -28.29 -1.03
CA ASP A 49 -6.97 -27.10 -0.81
C ASP A 49 -7.33 -26.43 -2.15
N HIS A 50 -8.58 -26.59 -2.57
CA HIS A 50 -9.09 -26.03 -3.83
C HIS A 50 -9.08 -24.49 -3.84
N HIS A 51 -9.27 -23.84 -2.69
CA HIS A 51 -9.26 -22.38 -2.60
C HIS A 51 -7.86 -21.80 -2.78
N LEU A 52 -6.86 -22.40 -2.14
CA LEU A 52 -5.46 -21.99 -2.31
C LEU A 52 -4.97 -22.28 -3.74
N ALA A 53 -5.38 -23.42 -4.32
CA ALA A 53 -5.08 -23.76 -5.69
C ALA A 53 -5.69 -22.75 -6.68
N ALA A 54 -6.94 -22.33 -6.46
CA ALA A 54 -7.61 -21.32 -7.28
C ALA A 54 -6.97 -19.93 -7.14
N ASP A 55 -6.51 -19.54 -5.94
CA ASP A 55 -5.73 -18.31 -5.75
C ASP A 55 -4.37 -18.39 -6.45
N TYR A 56 -3.70 -19.54 -6.39
CA TYR A 56 -2.48 -19.78 -7.15
C TYR A 56 -2.70 -19.59 -8.63
N MET A 57 -3.73 -20.25 -9.19
CA MET A 57 -4.09 -20.14 -10.61
C MET A 57 -4.40 -18.71 -11.05
N ARG A 58 -4.92 -17.88 -10.16
CA ARG A 58 -5.16 -16.46 -10.43
C ARG A 58 -3.88 -15.63 -10.47
N LEU A 59 -2.90 -15.98 -9.64
CA LEU A 59 -1.65 -15.22 -9.47
C LEU A 59 -0.52 -15.72 -10.36
N CYS A 60 -0.57 -16.99 -10.77
CA CYS A 60 0.44 -17.62 -11.62
C CYS A 60 0.19 -17.28 -13.08
N ASN A 61 1.19 -16.67 -13.72
CA ASN A 61 1.12 -16.33 -15.14
C ASN A 61 1.79 -17.36 -16.06
N ASN A 62 2.36 -18.43 -15.48
CA ASN A 62 3.17 -19.42 -16.20
C ASN A 62 2.52 -20.80 -16.16
N ASP A 63 2.88 -21.64 -17.14
CA ASP A 63 2.51 -23.05 -17.16
C ASP A 63 3.49 -23.89 -16.31
N THR A 64 3.39 -23.70 -14.99
CA THR A 64 4.14 -24.52 -14.04
C THR A 64 3.56 -25.93 -13.93
N PRO A 65 4.31 -26.93 -13.44
CA PRO A 65 3.78 -28.27 -13.18
C PRO A 65 2.51 -28.25 -12.31
N GLU A 66 2.50 -27.41 -11.27
CA GLU A 66 1.38 -27.23 -10.35
C GLU A 66 0.15 -26.61 -11.05
N ALA A 67 0.37 -25.58 -11.89
CA ALA A 67 -0.71 -24.98 -12.66
C ALA A 67 -1.32 -25.98 -13.65
N ILE A 68 -0.49 -26.80 -14.30
CA ILE A 68 -0.94 -27.88 -15.20
C ILE A 68 -1.74 -28.93 -14.40
N TYR A 69 -1.23 -29.33 -13.23
CA TYR A 69 -1.92 -30.27 -12.36
C TYR A 69 -3.28 -29.75 -11.92
N PHE A 70 -3.36 -28.54 -11.36
CA PHE A 70 -4.62 -27.96 -10.91
C PHE A 70 -5.66 -27.80 -12.04
N ARG A 71 -5.21 -27.47 -13.26
CA ARG A 71 -6.11 -27.43 -14.42
C ARG A 71 -6.69 -28.79 -14.76
N LYS A 72 -5.88 -29.85 -14.67
CA LYS A 72 -6.38 -31.24 -14.90
C LYS A 72 -7.41 -31.64 -13.85
N GLU A 73 -7.23 -31.19 -12.62
CA GLU A 73 -8.16 -31.38 -11.52
C GLU A 73 -9.40 -30.45 -11.60
N GLY A 74 -9.54 -29.68 -12.68
CA GLY A 74 -10.70 -28.81 -12.91
C GLY A 74 -10.70 -27.50 -12.13
N ILE A 75 -9.57 -27.13 -11.53
CA ILE A 75 -9.45 -25.86 -10.78
C ILE A 75 -9.41 -24.69 -11.76
N THR A 76 -10.31 -23.74 -11.57
CA THR A 76 -10.33 -22.47 -12.28
C THR A 76 -9.75 -21.35 -11.40
N PRO A 77 -9.14 -20.30 -12.02
CA PRO A 77 -8.62 -19.18 -11.25
C PRO A 77 -9.71 -18.52 -10.40
N ALA A 78 -9.37 -18.23 -9.14
CA ALA A 78 -10.26 -17.52 -8.23
C ALA A 78 -10.58 -16.11 -8.77
N LYS A 79 -11.76 -15.59 -8.43
CA LYS A 79 -12.06 -14.18 -8.63
C LYS A 79 -11.18 -13.31 -7.73
N ALA A 80 -10.84 -12.10 -8.17
CA ALA A 80 -10.16 -11.14 -7.32
C ALA A 80 -11.01 -10.86 -6.07
N PRO A 81 -10.43 -10.93 -4.87
CA PRO A 81 -11.17 -10.58 -3.65
C PRO A 81 -11.59 -9.11 -3.72
N GLN A 82 -12.76 -8.81 -3.17
CA GLN A 82 -13.29 -7.47 -3.08
C GLN A 82 -13.68 -7.17 -1.64
N GLY A 83 -13.62 -5.89 -1.27
CA GLY A 83 -14.02 -5.43 0.03
C GLY A 83 -12.95 -4.60 0.71
N PHE A 84 -13.12 -4.36 2.00
CA PHE A 84 -12.20 -3.62 2.83
C PHE A 84 -11.50 -4.56 3.83
N PHE A 85 -10.17 -4.59 3.78
CA PHE A 85 -9.33 -5.45 4.61
C PHE A 85 -8.53 -4.61 5.61
N VAL A 86 -8.63 -4.96 6.88
CA VAL A 86 -8.04 -4.26 8.02
C VAL A 86 -6.69 -4.86 8.39
N TYR A 87 -5.66 -4.00 8.52
CA TYR A 87 -4.31 -4.37 8.90
C TYR A 87 -3.76 -3.42 9.98
N ASN A 88 -4.41 -3.36 11.14
CA ASN A 88 -4.08 -2.39 12.19
C ASN A 88 -2.68 -2.56 12.77
N TYR A 89 -2.15 -3.79 12.84
CA TYR A 89 -0.76 -4.03 13.24
C TYR A 89 0.27 -3.45 12.27
N GLY A 90 -0.14 -3.17 11.03
CA GLY A 90 0.65 -2.46 10.02
C GLY A 90 0.23 -1.02 9.84
N SER A 91 -0.69 -0.49 10.68
CA SER A 91 -1.26 0.85 10.50
C SER A 91 -1.77 1.07 9.07
N ALA A 92 -2.52 0.10 8.54
CA ALA A 92 -2.91 0.07 7.14
C ALA A 92 -4.33 -0.46 6.93
N GLY A 93 -4.89 -0.13 5.77
CA GLY A 93 -6.10 -0.70 5.23
C GLY A 93 -5.97 -0.94 3.73
N ILE A 94 -6.68 -1.90 3.21
CA ILE A 94 -6.76 -2.17 1.77
C ILE A 94 -8.21 -2.19 1.35
N PHE A 95 -8.56 -1.38 0.37
CA PHE A 95 -9.86 -1.42 -0.28
C PHE A 95 -9.69 -1.98 -1.70
N ARG A 96 -10.28 -3.13 -1.95
CA ARG A 96 -10.15 -3.86 -3.22
C ARG A 96 -11.50 -3.93 -3.95
N ARG A 97 -11.49 -3.53 -5.20
CA ARG A 97 -12.59 -3.72 -6.16
C ARG A 97 -12.16 -4.69 -7.27
N ALA A 98 -13.04 -4.95 -8.21
CA ALA A 98 -12.79 -5.96 -9.25
C ALA A 98 -11.49 -5.70 -10.03
N ASP A 99 -11.28 -4.47 -10.45
CA ASP A 99 -10.21 -4.07 -11.38
C ASP A 99 -9.25 -3.00 -10.81
N TRP A 100 -9.46 -2.57 -9.57
CA TRP A 100 -8.57 -1.63 -8.89
C TRP A 100 -8.51 -1.88 -7.38
N MET A 101 -7.49 -1.37 -6.75
CA MET A 101 -7.37 -1.37 -5.31
C MET A 101 -6.65 -0.14 -4.81
N VAL A 102 -6.82 0.15 -3.54
CA VAL A 102 -6.04 1.17 -2.83
C VAL A 102 -5.43 0.58 -1.57
N THR A 103 -4.18 0.95 -1.31
CA THR A 103 -3.53 0.76 -0.03
C THR A 103 -3.50 2.09 0.72
N LEU A 104 -3.96 2.04 1.97
CA LEU A 104 -4.00 3.15 2.91
C LEU A 104 -2.93 2.88 3.96
N LYS A 105 -2.01 3.84 4.19
CA LYS A 105 -0.90 3.63 5.11
C LYS A 105 -0.66 4.84 5.98
N GLY A 106 -0.58 4.58 7.28
CA GLY A 106 -0.14 5.50 8.29
C GLY A 106 1.01 4.93 9.11
N TYR A 107 1.30 5.55 10.23
CA TYR A 107 2.32 5.13 11.18
C TYR A 107 1.99 5.64 12.59
N THR A 108 2.64 5.07 13.59
CA THR A 108 2.42 5.41 14.99
C THR A 108 3.75 5.42 15.76
N THR A 109 3.69 5.59 17.06
CA THR A 109 4.82 5.34 17.96
C THR A 109 5.35 3.91 17.88
N ASP A 110 4.48 2.94 17.59
CA ASP A 110 4.80 1.51 17.60
C ASP A 110 4.99 0.93 16.20
N VAL A 111 4.23 1.43 15.23
CA VAL A 111 4.28 0.99 13.83
C VAL A 111 5.05 1.99 13.01
N TRP A 112 6.22 1.61 12.49
CA TRP A 112 6.99 2.49 11.62
C TRP A 112 6.30 2.78 10.29
N GLY A 113 6.53 3.98 9.77
CA GLY A 113 5.95 4.46 8.53
C GLY A 113 6.79 4.16 7.32
N SER A 114 8.10 4.29 7.46
CA SER A 114 9.05 4.05 6.39
C SER A 114 10.31 3.39 6.94
N GLU A 115 10.86 2.49 6.16
CA GLU A 115 12.17 1.90 6.34
C GLU A 115 13.14 2.66 5.45
N ILE A 116 13.97 3.51 6.05
CA ILE A 116 14.87 4.41 5.32
C ILE A 116 16.23 3.77 5.18
N TYR A 117 16.67 3.62 3.94
CA TYR A 117 17.99 3.15 3.58
C TYR A 117 18.84 4.27 2.97
N THR A 118 20.15 4.18 3.11
CA THR A 118 21.07 5.16 2.53
C THR A 118 21.04 5.21 1.00
N LYS A 119 20.59 4.15 0.34
CA LYS A 119 20.57 4.06 -1.13
C LYS A 119 19.17 4.03 -1.71
N ASP A 120 18.34 3.13 -1.22
CA ASP A 120 17.10 2.76 -1.92
C ASP A 120 15.86 3.53 -1.48
N ASN A 121 15.80 4.03 -0.25
CA ASN A 121 14.65 4.75 0.29
C ASN A 121 15.07 6.00 1.05
N ARG A 122 16.12 6.64 0.60
CA ARG A 122 16.77 7.78 1.27
C ARG A 122 15.81 8.95 1.50
N TYR A 123 14.92 9.20 0.55
CA TYR A 123 13.93 10.28 0.59
C TYR A 123 12.53 9.83 0.99
N GLY A 124 12.36 8.57 1.43
CA GLY A 124 11.07 7.93 1.67
C GLY A 124 10.37 8.28 2.99
N ARG A 125 10.78 9.34 3.68
CA ARG A 125 10.25 9.68 5.02
C ARG A 125 8.74 9.93 5.05
N TYR A 126 8.17 10.41 3.95
CA TYR A 126 6.76 10.79 3.86
C TYR A 126 5.81 9.68 3.45
N GLN A 127 6.32 8.50 3.10
CA GLN A 127 5.49 7.47 2.47
C GLN A 127 4.35 6.92 3.33
N SER A 128 4.29 7.27 4.61
CA SER A 128 3.19 6.86 5.51
C SER A 128 2.45 8.03 6.16
N TYR A 129 2.56 9.24 5.60
CA TYR A 129 1.85 10.42 6.07
C TYR A 129 0.38 10.46 5.61
N GLY A 130 -0.31 9.32 5.77
CA GLY A 130 -1.68 9.12 5.29
C GLY A 130 -1.73 8.87 3.80
N SER A 131 -0.82 8.06 3.28
CA SER A 131 -0.77 7.75 1.86
C SER A 131 -1.99 6.95 1.38
N VAL A 132 -2.41 7.24 0.15
CA VAL A 132 -3.51 6.63 -0.56
C VAL A 132 -3.00 6.18 -1.91
N GLN A 133 -2.41 5.00 -1.97
CA GLN A 133 -1.84 4.50 -3.21
C GLN A 133 -2.88 3.70 -3.99
N ILE A 134 -3.34 4.27 -5.09
CA ILE A 134 -4.32 3.63 -5.99
C ILE A 134 -3.58 2.82 -7.05
N MET A 135 -3.92 1.56 -7.16
CA MET A 135 -3.45 0.66 -8.20
C MET A 135 -4.64 0.21 -9.06
N GLY A 136 -4.58 0.51 -10.33
CA GLY A 136 -5.51 0.03 -11.38
C GLY A 136 -4.74 -0.91 -12.28
N LYS A 137 -5.32 -1.46 -12.93
CA LYS A 137 -6.09 -2.34 -13.80
C LYS A 137 -5.60 -3.76 -13.64
N GLY A 138 -6.51 -4.69 -13.68
CA GLY A 138 -6.20 -6.10 -13.82
C GLY A 138 -6.35 -6.93 -12.55
N ASN A 139 -6.14 -8.19 -12.71
CA ASN A 139 -6.24 -9.21 -11.69
C ASN A 139 -5.13 -10.24 -11.95
N PRO A 140 -4.01 -10.07 -11.26
CA PRO A 140 -3.71 -9.12 -10.19
C PRO A 140 -3.55 -7.67 -10.70
N VAL A 141 -3.80 -6.71 -9.81
CA VAL A 141 -3.48 -5.30 -10.11
C VAL A 141 -1.98 -5.10 -10.08
N SER A 142 -1.49 -4.11 -10.84
CA SER A 142 -0.06 -3.87 -11.00
C SER A 142 0.29 -2.40 -10.74
N ARG A 143 1.41 -2.19 -10.09
CA ARG A 143 2.00 -0.86 -9.91
C ARG A 143 2.34 -0.23 -11.25
N ALA A 144 2.96 -0.99 -12.15
CA ALA A 144 3.32 -0.51 -13.48
C ALA A 144 2.10 -0.07 -14.27
N GLY A 145 1.00 -0.82 -14.19
CA GLY A 145 -0.29 -0.46 -14.81
C GLY A 145 -0.93 0.79 -14.21
N SER A 146 -0.49 1.22 -13.04
CA SER A 146 -0.99 2.41 -12.33
C SER A 146 -0.13 3.66 -12.58
N GLY A 147 0.96 3.55 -13.35
CA GLY A 147 1.84 4.67 -13.66
C GLY A 147 2.81 5.05 -12.53
N PHE A 148 3.03 4.17 -11.56
CA PHE A 148 4.05 4.36 -10.53
C PHE A 148 5.44 4.00 -11.09
N VAL A 149 6.26 5.02 -11.31
CA VAL A 149 7.66 4.86 -11.75
C VAL A 149 8.57 5.72 -10.88
N GLN A 150 9.80 5.26 -10.65
CA GLN A 150 10.75 5.97 -9.79
C GLN A 150 11.43 7.13 -10.51
N GLU A 151 11.61 7.02 -11.82
CA GLU A 151 12.27 8.04 -12.63
C GLU A 151 11.43 9.32 -12.65
N GLY A 152 12.02 10.42 -12.17
CA GLY A 152 11.34 11.72 -12.05
C GLY A 152 10.32 11.82 -10.92
N TRP A 153 10.31 10.87 -10.00
CA TRP A 153 9.41 10.89 -8.84
C TRP A 153 9.75 12.02 -7.87
N ASP A 154 8.73 12.82 -7.54
CA ASP A 154 8.84 13.79 -6.45
C ASP A 154 8.53 13.11 -5.11
N TRP A 155 9.56 12.92 -4.30
CA TRP A 155 9.46 12.23 -3.01
C TRP A 155 8.71 13.01 -1.93
N ASN A 156 8.45 14.30 -2.15
CA ASN A 156 7.55 15.08 -1.31
C ASN A 156 6.08 14.74 -1.55
N ARG A 157 5.74 14.23 -2.75
CA ARG A 157 4.38 14.12 -3.27
C ARG A 157 3.93 12.67 -3.44
N LEU A 158 3.80 11.94 -2.35
CA LEU A 158 3.14 10.65 -2.44
C LEU A 158 1.62 10.82 -2.39
N PRO A 159 0.86 10.11 -3.23
CA PRO A 159 -0.60 10.24 -3.27
C PRO A 159 -1.24 10.10 -1.89
N GLY A 160 -2.14 11.01 -1.58
CA GLY A 160 -2.86 11.08 -0.33
C GLY A 160 -2.11 11.71 0.84
N THR A 161 -0.79 11.86 0.78
CA THR A 161 -0.01 12.41 1.91
C THR A 161 -0.21 13.91 2.06
N THR A 162 -0.06 14.38 3.30
CA THR A 162 0.11 15.81 3.62
C THR A 162 1.53 15.98 4.12
N THR A 163 2.30 16.85 3.48
CA THR A 163 3.75 16.97 3.67
C THR A 163 4.18 18.43 3.60
N ILE A 164 5.33 18.75 4.17
CA ILE A 164 6.06 20.00 3.90
C ILE A 164 6.96 19.71 2.70
N HIS A 165 6.85 20.51 1.64
CA HIS A 165 7.61 20.31 0.41
C HIS A 165 9.04 20.83 0.57
N LEU A 166 9.94 19.94 0.90
CA LEU A 166 11.33 20.25 1.21
C LEU A 166 12.25 20.07 -0.02
N PRO A 167 13.32 20.87 -0.13
CA PRO A 167 14.40 20.55 -1.04
C PRO A 167 15.08 19.24 -0.65
N PHE A 168 15.77 18.59 -1.59
CA PHE A 168 16.30 17.23 -1.41
C PHE A 168 17.31 17.10 -0.26
N ASP A 169 18.10 18.11 0.00
CA ASP A 169 19.07 18.15 1.09
C ASP A 169 18.41 18.12 2.48
N LEU A 170 17.23 18.75 2.62
CA LEU A 170 16.43 18.70 3.84
C LEU A 170 15.47 17.50 3.88
N LEU A 171 15.03 17.01 2.73
CA LEU A 171 14.21 15.82 2.63
C LEU A 171 15.02 14.56 2.91
N ASP A 172 16.33 14.59 2.61
CA ASP A 172 17.26 13.50 2.94
C ASP A 172 17.24 13.26 4.44
N SER A 173 16.81 12.08 4.81
CA SER A 173 16.67 11.77 6.23
C SER A 173 18.05 11.71 6.90
N PRO A 174 18.25 12.41 8.02
CA PRO A 174 19.46 12.29 8.83
C PRO A 174 19.60 10.90 9.46
N LEU A 175 18.51 10.14 9.48
CA LEU A 175 18.48 8.76 9.92
C LEU A 175 19.24 7.88 8.92
N LYS A 176 20.52 7.62 9.19
CA LYS A 176 21.40 6.82 8.32
C LYS A 176 21.39 5.35 8.72
N GLY A 177 21.64 4.50 7.73
CA GLY A 177 21.51 3.06 7.88
C GLY A 177 20.07 2.59 7.68
N THR A 178 19.70 1.45 8.22
CA THR A 178 18.32 1.00 8.25
C THR A 178 17.63 1.66 9.44
N THR A 179 16.82 2.65 9.17
CA THR A 179 16.11 3.37 10.21
C THR A 179 14.63 3.37 9.95
N MET A 180 13.88 3.21 11.01
CA MET A 180 12.43 3.10 10.95
C MET A 180 11.81 4.40 11.48
N ALA A 181 11.25 5.20 10.56
CA ALA A 181 10.58 6.43 10.94
C ALA A 181 9.30 6.13 11.72
N ARG A 182 9.16 6.77 12.89
CA ARG A 182 8.01 6.64 13.78
C ARG A 182 7.37 7.99 14.05
N SER A 183 6.07 7.98 14.32
CA SER A 183 5.34 9.15 14.80
C SER A 183 5.56 9.37 16.30
N LYS A 184 5.16 10.52 16.83
CA LYS A 184 4.93 10.73 18.26
C LYS A 184 3.46 10.51 18.66
N GLU A 185 2.56 10.26 17.70
CA GLU A 185 1.17 9.92 17.92
C GLU A 185 0.96 8.40 17.80
N ASN A 186 0.03 7.87 18.59
CA ASN A 186 -0.28 6.44 18.61
C ASN A 186 -1.60 6.08 17.91
N PHE A 187 -2.27 7.06 17.31
CA PHE A 187 -3.55 6.84 16.64
C PHE A 187 -3.39 6.71 15.13
N SER A 188 -3.47 5.48 14.64
CA SER A 188 -3.61 5.17 13.21
C SER A 188 -4.17 3.76 13.05
N GLY A 189 -5.14 3.61 12.16
CA GLY A 189 -5.73 2.31 11.90
C GLY A 189 -6.92 2.36 10.97
N SER A 190 -7.52 1.21 10.78
CA SER A 190 -8.65 1.01 9.89
C SER A 190 -9.76 0.20 10.56
N SER A 191 -10.97 0.36 10.04
CA SER A 191 -12.14 -0.40 10.44
C SER A 191 -12.95 -0.80 9.22
N SER A 192 -13.60 -1.95 9.27
CA SER A 192 -14.41 -2.49 8.19
C SER A 192 -15.87 -2.66 8.63
N LEU A 193 -16.77 -2.36 7.72
CA LEU A 193 -18.19 -2.65 7.85
C LEU A 193 -18.52 -3.83 6.93
N ASP A 194 -18.84 -4.96 7.53
CA ASP A 194 -19.21 -6.25 6.87
C ASP A 194 -18.20 -6.73 5.82
N GLY A 195 -16.93 -6.36 5.98
CA GLY A 195 -15.88 -6.70 5.00
C GLY A 195 -16.03 -5.99 3.64
N LYS A 196 -17.06 -5.19 3.43
CA LYS A 196 -17.37 -4.54 2.14
C LYS A 196 -16.88 -3.11 2.06
N ASN A 197 -17.23 -2.32 3.05
CA ASN A 197 -16.89 -0.91 3.18
C ASN A 197 -15.95 -0.73 4.36
N GLY A 198 -15.30 0.41 4.46
CA GLY A 198 -14.43 0.66 5.60
C GLY A 198 -13.86 2.06 5.63
N MET A 199 -13.06 2.30 6.63
CA MET A 199 -12.38 3.57 6.80
C MET A 199 -10.97 3.37 7.34
N PHE A 200 -10.13 4.32 7.05
CA PHE A 200 -8.81 4.50 7.65
C PHE A 200 -8.75 5.88 8.27
N ALA A 201 -8.10 6.01 9.42
CA ALA A 201 -7.84 7.30 10.02
C ALA A 201 -6.52 7.32 10.77
N MET A 202 -5.90 8.51 10.84
CA MET A 202 -4.68 8.72 11.61
C MET A 202 -4.58 10.15 12.14
N LYS A 203 -3.85 10.30 13.24
CA LYS A 203 -3.23 11.55 13.64
C LYS A 203 -1.80 11.55 13.11
N LEU A 204 -1.47 12.50 12.25
CA LEU A 204 -0.12 12.74 11.79
C LEU A 204 0.58 13.66 12.79
N ALA A 205 1.79 13.31 13.21
CA ALA A 205 2.68 14.19 13.92
C ALA A 205 4.13 13.80 13.70
N GLU A 206 4.96 14.74 13.29
CA GLU A 206 6.39 14.52 13.15
C GLU A 206 7.09 14.43 14.51
N ARG A 207 8.21 13.72 14.54
CA ARG A 207 9.08 13.61 15.72
C ARG A 207 9.93 14.85 15.85
N ASP A 208 10.39 15.10 17.07
CA ASP A 208 11.48 16.03 17.32
C ASP A 208 12.80 15.39 16.90
N TYR A 209 13.25 15.73 15.72
CA TYR A 209 14.46 15.22 15.11
C TYR A 209 15.02 16.21 14.09
N GLU A 210 16.31 16.13 13.80
CA GLU A 210 16.99 16.97 12.82
C GLU A 210 16.26 16.92 11.45
N ASN A 211 16.05 18.09 10.84
CA ASN A 211 15.31 18.28 9.56
C ASN A 211 13.84 17.86 9.58
N PHE A 212 13.24 17.63 10.76
CA PHE A 212 11.82 17.47 10.92
C PHE A 212 11.20 18.71 11.55
N THR A 213 9.89 18.86 11.41
CA THR A 213 9.11 19.97 11.99
C THR A 213 8.24 19.41 13.12
N PRO A 214 8.68 19.51 14.40
CA PRO A 214 8.05 18.79 15.52
C PRO A 214 6.60 19.16 15.80
N ASP A 215 6.16 20.34 15.38
CA ASP A 215 4.79 20.83 15.51
C ASP A 215 3.94 20.58 14.25
N PHE A 216 4.50 19.91 13.24
CA PHE A 216 3.71 19.50 12.08
C PHE A 216 2.71 18.42 12.48
N VAL A 217 1.45 18.76 12.42
CA VAL A 217 0.32 17.90 12.77
C VAL A 217 -0.79 17.95 11.72
N ALA A 218 -1.53 16.86 11.61
CA ALA A 218 -2.74 16.78 10.82
C ALA A 218 -3.64 15.63 11.31
N ARG A 219 -4.93 15.68 10.97
CA ARG A 219 -5.83 14.51 11.07
C ARG A 219 -6.23 14.12 9.66
N LYS A 220 -6.09 12.85 9.35
CA LYS A 220 -6.41 12.30 8.04
C LYS A 220 -7.39 11.16 8.21
N SER A 221 -8.38 11.11 7.31
CA SER A 221 -9.29 9.98 7.22
C SER A 221 -9.68 9.71 5.78
N VAL A 222 -9.91 8.44 5.49
CA VAL A 222 -10.34 7.96 4.18
C VAL A 222 -11.53 7.02 4.40
N PHE A 223 -12.64 7.31 3.78
CA PHE A 223 -13.84 6.49 3.80
C PHE A 223 -13.98 5.80 2.45
N CYS A 224 -14.11 4.48 2.48
CA CYS A 224 -14.20 3.63 1.29
C CYS A 224 -15.56 2.93 1.28
N PHE A 225 -16.35 3.18 0.26
CA PHE A 225 -17.68 2.60 0.12
C PHE A 225 -18.08 2.51 -1.35
N ASP A 226 -18.81 1.46 -1.68
CA ASP A 226 -19.21 1.14 -3.05
C ASP A 226 -18.00 1.08 -4.00
N ASN A 227 -17.89 2.03 -4.91
CA ASN A 227 -16.76 2.18 -5.83
C ASN A 227 -16.08 3.57 -5.66
N ARG A 228 -16.02 4.07 -4.43
CA ARG A 228 -15.62 5.46 -4.12
C ARG A 228 -14.71 5.52 -2.91
N MET A 229 -13.97 6.61 -2.85
CA MET A 229 -13.25 7.06 -1.66
C MET A 229 -13.53 8.52 -1.40
N VAL A 230 -13.66 8.87 -0.13
CA VAL A 230 -13.69 10.26 0.35
C VAL A 230 -12.51 10.45 1.27
N CYS A 231 -11.61 11.34 0.90
CA CYS A 231 -10.41 11.68 1.66
C CYS A 231 -10.61 13.02 2.37
N LEU A 232 -10.36 13.06 3.67
CA LEU A 232 -10.46 14.27 4.49
C LEU A 232 -9.14 14.55 5.20
N GLY A 233 -8.76 15.83 5.22
CA GLY A 233 -7.64 16.34 6.01
C GLY A 233 -8.13 17.52 6.84
N THR A 234 -7.85 17.52 8.15
CA THR A 234 -8.23 18.60 9.06
C THR A 234 -7.14 18.90 10.07
N GLY A 235 -7.16 20.11 10.65
CA GLY A 235 -6.20 20.52 11.66
C GLY A 235 -4.75 20.44 11.16
N ILE A 236 -4.53 20.74 9.89
CA ILE A 236 -3.20 20.79 9.29
C ILE A 236 -2.51 22.07 9.77
N SER A 237 -1.42 21.91 10.49
CA SER A 237 -0.69 23.02 11.09
C SER A 237 0.79 22.68 11.27
N ASN A 238 1.65 23.67 11.09
CA ASN A 238 3.09 23.60 11.43
C ASN A 238 3.68 25.03 11.51
N SER A 239 4.87 25.15 12.05
CA SER A 239 5.62 26.40 12.17
C SER A 239 6.59 26.66 11.01
N ASN A 240 6.70 25.74 10.05
CA ASN A 240 7.61 25.91 8.92
C ASN A 240 7.06 26.98 7.96
N ALA A 241 7.68 28.14 7.98
CA ALA A 241 7.29 29.27 7.11
C ALA A 241 8.08 29.29 5.78
N ASP A 242 9.13 28.50 5.66
CA ASP A 242 10.04 28.54 4.52
C ASP A 242 9.56 27.68 3.35
N TYR A 243 8.79 26.63 3.66
CA TYR A 243 8.37 25.65 2.66
C TYR A 243 6.86 25.38 2.71
N PRO A 244 6.20 25.21 1.56
CA PRO A 244 4.76 25.02 1.51
C PRO A 244 4.33 23.67 2.09
N THR A 245 3.19 23.67 2.78
CA THR A 245 2.50 22.46 3.18
C THR A 245 1.50 22.05 2.11
N GLU A 246 1.63 20.85 1.59
CA GLU A 246 0.84 20.35 0.47
C GLU A 246 0.11 19.06 0.83
N THR A 247 -1.08 18.85 0.25
CA THR A 247 -1.74 17.54 0.22
C THR A 247 -1.77 17.06 -1.22
N THR A 248 -1.12 15.94 -1.48
CA THR A 248 -1.01 15.39 -2.83
C THR A 248 -2.23 14.56 -3.16
N LEU A 249 -2.94 14.90 -4.22
CA LEU A 249 -4.07 14.12 -4.70
C LEU A 249 -3.59 12.87 -5.44
N PHE A 250 -2.68 13.06 -6.38
CA PHE A 250 -2.07 11.95 -7.14
C PHE A 250 -0.71 12.36 -7.69
N GLN A 251 0.10 11.36 -7.99
CA GLN A 251 1.32 11.48 -8.79
C GLN A 251 1.44 10.23 -9.65
N THR A 252 1.68 10.39 -10.94
CA THR A 252 1.76 9.28 -11.89
C THR A 252 2.63 9.67 -13.09
N LYS A 253 3.17 8.68 -13.78
CA LYS A 253 3.92 8.90 -15.01
C LYS A 253 3.03 9.61 -16.05
N TYR A 254 3.54 10.71 -16.60
CA TYR A 254 2.86 11.39 -17.69
C TYR A 254 2.90 10.55 -18.97
N ASN A 255 1.73 10.30 -19.54
CA ASN A 255 1.55 9.49 -20.74
C ASN A 255 0.99 10.28 -21.94
N GLY A 256 1.17 11.61 -21.93
CA GLY A 256 0.66 12.50 -22.98
C GLY A 256 -0.81 12.90 -22.80
N LYS A 257 -1.47 12.47 -21.73
CA LYS A 257 -2.86 12.87 -21.41
C LYS A 257 -2.90 13.53 -20.05
N GLU A 258 -3.44 14.74 -20.00
CA GLU A 258 -3.69 15.39 -18.73
C GLU A 258 -4.84 14.71 -18.00
N PRO A 259 -4.71 14.50 -16.69
CA PRO A 259 -5.81 13.99 -15.90
C PRO A 259 -6.94 15.05 -15.88
N LYS A 260 -8.16 14.58 -16.07
CA LYS A 260 -9.33 15.44 -15.90
C LYS A 260 -9.67 15.51 -14.42
N VAL A 261 -9.59 16.69 -13.84
CA VAL A 261 -10.14 16.98 -12.51
C VAL A 261 -11.52 17.57 -12.75
N GLY A 262 -12.57 16.88 -12.32
CA GLY A 262 -13.92 17.38 -12.32
C GLY A 262 -14.20 18.19 -11.05
N GLU A 263 -15.04 19.21 -11.17
CA GLU A 263 -15.63 19.92 -10.05
C GLU A 263 -16.70 19.08 -9.36
#